data_c9e988a32a6a5bbb36bcc4c21e27d423
#
_entry.id   c9e988a32a6a5bbb36bcc4c21e27d423
#
_cell.length_a   1.000
_cell.length_b   1.000
_cell.length_c   1.000
_cell.angle_alpha   90.00
_cell.angle_beta   90.00
_cell.angle_gamma   90.00
#
_symmetry.space_group_name_H-M   'P 1'
#
loop_
_entity.id
_entity.type
_entity.pdbx_description
1 polymer ?
#
loop_
_entity_poly.entity_id
_entity_poly.type
_entity_poly.pdbx_seq_one_letter_code
_entity_poly.pdbx_strand_id
1 'polypeptide(L)'
;MEFEDEFNFEEAPQKLAETAKAEEPNLQPRDLESLPKEVQDATLARLKCVKWLKQRLIGGWTQKNLAPLLVEMPEFQGQEKPKWRTVAGWHADYIKAEEDIHALIPKHHRKGNRQARTDTDKFFELALTRYLTKEIPNVASAHRFYCDQIVLENDKVLGEPLKPLTYKAFKNRIDNLPQYEVMLERYGKRLADIEYNKVMSHKRPTRVLERVEIDHTPLDLILLDDELDVPLGRPTLTLLIDVYSHCVVGFYLGFQSPGYDAVRRAISHAMKPKSYLKSTYPEVVNEWPCCGKIETLVVDNGAEFWCQSLELACEEVGINISYNPVGKPWLKPFVEQFFKTINEMMLSPFPGKTFSNMLARHDYNPKKDAILRFGTFTMLFHKWIVDVHHQSADARFRYIPYKDWNKGFALLPPAKLTQQDTDKLDVVMCMAKEKTLRKGGIKNLHINYDSDELSLYRKRYSPKKSIKVKVKINPDDLSYVYVFLDALEHYIKVPSIDSEGYTMGLSLIRHKIHLKFHRDYIQGKVDLLGLAKARQFIDERVKEEARQLKNVGSKSKVTGTKAIARAQGVDNTQVKSIATIPEAKQAEPSPADTKPKKDDDNWDDFVSDLEAF
;
A
#
# COMPACT_ATOMS: atom_id res chain seq x y z
N MET A 1 10.34 -12.69 29.04
CA MET A 1 9.15 -12.45 29.88
C MET A 1 7.98 -12.42 28.92
N GLU A 2 7.44 -13.60 28.71
CA GLU A 2 6.35 -13.90 27.77
C GLU A 2 5.04 -13.44 28.41
N PHE A 3 4.27 -12.67 27.70
CA PHE A 3 2.85 -12.45 27.98
C PHE A 3 2.07 -13.11 26.84
N GLU A 4 1.81 -14.40 27.00
CA GLU A 4 0.75 -15.12 26.29
C GLU A 4 -0.53 -14.94 27.09
N ASP A 5 -1.37 -13.98 26.73
CA ASP A 5 -2.76 -13.96 27.11
C ASP A 5 -3.56 -14.77 26.08
N GLU A 6 -3.77 -16.04 26.38
CA GLU A 6 -4.74 -16.90 25.71
C GLU A 6 -6.16 -16.41 26.00
N PHE A 7 -6.72 -15.62 25.09
CA PHE A 7 -8.15 -15.33 25.06
C PHE A 7 -8.91 -16.53 24.48
N ASN A 8 -9.61 -17.25 25.34
CA ASN A 8 -10.39 -18.43 25.01
C ASN A 8 -11.72 -18.02 24.35
N PHE A 9 -11.85 -18.21 23.03
CA PHE A 9 -12.96 -17.70 22.18
C PHE A 9 -14.25 -18.52 22.24
N GLU A 10 -14.33 -19.62 23.00
CA GLU A 10 -15.52 -20.48 23.02
C GLU A 10 -16.63 -20.01 23.98
N GLU A 11 -16.40 -19.04 24.85
CA GLU A 11 -17.39 -18.51 25.80
C GLU A 11 -18.09 -17.20 25.39
N ALA A 12 -17.77 -16.64 24.23
CA ALA A 12 -18.24 -15.31 23.83
C ALA A 12 -19.77 -15.15 23.64
N PRO A 13 -20.56 -16.14 23.14
CA PRO A 13 -21.99 -15.94 22.94
C PRO A 13 -22.83 -15.87 24.23
N GLN A 14 -22.38 -16.48 25.32
CA GLN A 14 -23.15 -16.49 26.58
C GLN A 14 -22.92 -15.25 27.43
N LYS A 15 -21.76 -14.63 27.39
CA LYS A 15 -21.47 -13.40 28.16
C LYS A 15 -22.16 -12.13 27.64
N LEU A 16 -22.51 -12.08 26.34
CA LEU A 16 -23.20 -10.94 25.73
C LEU A 16 -24.66 -10.79 26.23
N ALA A 17 -25.30 -11.88 26.65
CA ALA A 17 -26.65 -11.85 27.20
C ALA A 17 -26.71 -11.40 28.67
N GLU A 18 -25.64 -11.59 29.43
CA GLU A 18 -25.60 -11.23 30.86
C GLU A 18 -25.14 -9.80 31.13
N THR A 19 -24.36 -9.18 30.24
CA THR A 19 -23.89 -7.80 30.41
C THR A 19 -24.95 -6.73 30.12
N ALA A 20 -26.13 -7.11 29.64
CA ALA A 20 -27.26 -6.18 29.44
C ALA A 20 -27.90 -5.63 30.72
N LYS A 21 -27.43 -6.07 31.90
CA LYS A 21 -27.78 -5.48 33.20
C LYS A 21 -26.57 -4.76 33.83
N ALA A 22 -25.82 -4.04 33.02
CA ALA A 22 -24.83 -3.14 33.56
C ALA A 22 -25.53 -2.04 34.37
N GLU A 23 -25.19 -1.96 35.63
CA GLU A 23 -25.53 -0.85 36.51
C GLU A 23 -25.25 0.48 35.81
N GLU A 24 -26.21 1.40 35.81
CA GLU A 24 -26.02 2.75 35.26
C GLU A 24 -24.71 3.30 35.88
N PRO A 25 -23.74 3.72 35.08
CA PRO A 25 -22.55 4.33 35.66
C PRO A 25 -22.99 5.55 36.46
N ASN A 26 -22.60 5.57 37.72
CA ASN A 26 -22.84 6.69 38.64
C ASN A 26 -22.00 7.87 38.15
N LEU A 27 -22.47 8.51 37.08
CA LEU A 27 -21.85 9.69 36.49
C LEU A 27 -22.00 10.79 37.51
N GLN A 28 -20.93 11.22 38.13
CA GLN A 28 -20.88 12.43 38.92
C GLN A 28 -21.54 13.57 38.11
N PRO A 29 -22.35 14.41 38.74
CA PRO A 29 -23.07 15.45 38.04
C PRO A 29 -22.06 16.33 37.29
N ARG A 30 -22.19 16.35 35.98
CA ARG A 30 -21.38 17.23 35.12
C ARG A 30 -21.71 18.67 35.47
N ASP A 31 -20.73 19.54 35.55
CA ASP A 31 -20.91 20.95 35.77
C ASP A 31 -21.96 21.50 34.79
N LEU A 32 -22.87 22.34 35.27
CA LEU A 32 -23.97 22.87 34.46
C LEU A 32 -23.47 23.55 33.19
N GLU A 33 -22.29 24.18 33.28
CA GLU A 33 -21.62 24.83 32.13
C GLU A 33 -21.19 23.87 31.03
N SER A 34 -21.04 22.57 31.33
CA SER A 34 -20.68 21.54 30.34
C SER A 34 -21.85 21.05 29.48
N LEU A 35 -23.08 21.45 29.79
CA LEU A 35 -24.28 21.04 29.07
C LEU A 35 -24.58 21.98 27.89
N PRO A 36 -25.34 21.51 26.85
CA PRO A 36 -25.80 22.38 25.77
C PRO A 36 -26.53 23.62 26.28
N LYS A 37 -26.31 24.76 25.65
CA LYS A 37 -26.86 26.06 26.09
C LYS A 37 -28.39 26.06 26.29
N GLU A 38 -29.12 25.37 25.43
CA GLU A 38 -30.58 25.15 25.53
C GLU A 38 -30.98 24.46 26.85
N VAL A 39 -30.18 23.49 27.30
CA VAL A 39 -30.42 22.74 28.53
C VAL A 39 -30.07 23.60 29.75
N GLN A 40 -29.00 24.39 29.67
CA GLN A 40 -28.64 25.37 30.71
C GLN A 40 -29.75 26.40 30.90
N ASP A 41 -30.22 27.03 29.81
CA ASP A 41 -31.27 28.03 29.81
C ASP A 41 -32.58 27.48 30.36
N ALA A 42 -32.96 26.26 29.97
CA ALA A 42 -34.14 25.59 30.49
C ALA A 42 -34.03 25.26 31.98
N THR A 43 -32.84 24.88 32.46
CA THR A 43 -32.58 24.59 33.88
C THR A 43 -32.65 25.87 34.72
N LEU A 44 -32.02 26.94 34.24
CA LEU A 44 -32.08 28.27 34.90
C LEU A 44 -33.49 28.85 34.92
N ALA A 45 -34.27 28.68 33.84
CA ALA A 45 -35.67 29.12 33.82
C ALA A 45 -36.50 28.37 34.85
N ARG A 46 -36.33 27.05 35.00
CA ARG A 46 -37.01 26.25 36.04
C ARG A 46 -36.64 26.70 37.44
N LEU A 47 -35.34 26.96 37.70
CA LEU A 47 -34.89 27.46 38.99
C LEU A 47 -35.50 28.82 39.34
N LYS A 48 -35.51 29.76 38.37
CA LYS A 48 -36.14 31.08 38.55
C LYS A 48 -37.63 30.95 38.83
N CYS A 49 -38.33 30.07 38.12
CA CYS A 49 -39.73 29.78 38.33
C CYS A 49 -40.00 29.25 39.76
N VAL A 50 -39.25 28.23 40.19
CA VAL A 50 -39.39 27.66 41.54
C VAL A 50 -39.09 28.68 42.63
N LYS A 51 -38.00 29.47 42.52
CA LYS A 51 -37.64 30.50 43.48
C LYS A 51 -38.65 31.63 43.54
N TRP A 52 -39.18 32.11 42.40
CA TRP A 52 -40.16 33.16 42.32
C TRP A 52 -41.48 32.77 43.03
N LEU A 53 -41.93 31.53 42.85
CA LEU A 53 -43.11 30.96 43.48
C LEU A 53 -42.87 30.71 44.97
N LYS A 54 -41.69 30.17 45.37
CA LYS A 54 -41.35 29.96 46.80
C LYS A 54 -41.43 31.24 47.64
N GLN A 55 -41.07 32.36 47.03
CA GLN A 55 -41.14 33.70 47.75
C GLN A 55 -42.53 34.25 47.94
N ARG A 56 -43.53 33.86 47.10
CA ARG A 56 -44.86 34.43 47.05
C ARG A 56 -45.94 33.47 47.50
N LEU A 57 -45.66 32.22 47.61
CA LEU A 57 -46.60 31.18 47.96
C LEU A 57 -46.84 31.19 49.48
N ILE A 58 -48.08 31.44 49.87
CA ILE A 58 -48.54 31.31 51.28
C ILE A 58 -49.31 29.99 51.33
N GLY A 59 -48.68 28.93 51.86
CA GLY A 59 -49.30 27.62 52.00
C GLY A 59 -48.67 26.51 51.16
N GLY A 60 -49.33 25.34 50.97
CA GLY A 60 -48.82 24.21 50.27
C GLY A 60 -48.82 24.37 48.72
N TRP A 61 -47.96 23.59 48.02
CA TRP A 61 -47.80 23.57 46.55
C TRP A 61 -49.00 22.86 45.88
N THR A 62 -50.23 23.42 46.09
CA THR A 62 -51.46 22.85 45.54
C THR A 62 -51.97 23.67 44.37
N GLN A 63 -52.88 23.08 43.58
CA GLN A 63 -53.48 23.75 42.42
C GLN A 63 -54.13 25.10 42.83
N LYS A 64 -54.85 25.11 43.95
CA LYS A 64 -55.58 26.29 44.46
C LYS A 64 -54.64 27.47 44.73
N ASN A 65 -53.46 27.20 45.26
CA ASN A 65 -52.51 28.24 45.66
C ASN A 65 -51.56 28.63 44.51
N LEU A 66 -51.23 27.71 43.60
CA LEU A 66 -50.29 27.95 42.49
C LEU A 66 -50.95 28.55 41.24
N ALA A 67 -52.22 28.21 40.93
CA ALA A 67 -52.88 28.67 39.72
C ALA A 67 -52.94 30.20 39.59
N PRO A 68 -53.33 30.97 40.60
CA PRO A 68 -53.35 32.43 40.49
C PRO A 68 -51.96 33.04 40.34
N LEU A 69 -50.97 32.54 41.06
CA LEU A 69 -49.58 33.00 40.96
C LEU A 69 -48.91 32.69 39.60
N LEU A 70 -49.29 31.60 38.97
CA LEU A 70 -48.78 31.24 37.61
C LEU A 70 -49.31 32.20 36.54
N VAL A 71 -50.49 32.80 36.74
CA VAL A 71 -51.00 33.80 35.78
C VAL A 71 -50.17 35.09 35.88
N GLU A 72 -49.81 35.51 37.13
CA GLU A 72 -49.00 36.70 37.39
C GLU A 72 -47.51 36.51 37.13
N MET A 73 -47.06 35.29 37.03
CA MET A 73 -45.62 34.95 36.85
C MET A 73 -45.08 35.50 35.52
N PRO A 74 -43.94 36.20 35.52
CA PRO A 74 -43.28 36.61 34.30
C PRO A 74 -42.75 35.39 33.51
N GLU A 75 -42.61 35.53 32.21
CA GLU A 75 -41.92 34.52 31.37
C GLU A 75 -40.42 34.58 31.62
N PHE A 76 -39.83 33.43 31.92
CA PHE A 76 -38.40 33.29 32.11
C PHE A 76 -37.73 32.71 30.88
N GLN A 77 -36.79 33.44 30.30
CA GLN A 77 -35.95 33.00 29.17
C GLN A 77 -36.74 32.50 27.92
N GLY A 78 -37.91 33.13 27.63
CA GLY A 78 -38.73 32.80 26.46
C GLY A 78 -39.43 31.43 26.52
N GLN A 79 -39.49 30.78 27.68
CA GLN A 79 -40.20 29.51 27.83
C GLN A 79 -41.68 29.74 28.21
N GLU A 80 -42.57 28.91 27.61
CA GLU A 80 -44.00 28.93 27.96
C GLU A 80 -44.24 28.67 29.44
N LYS A 81 -45.29 29.30 30.01
CA LYS A 81 -45.66 29.15 31.41
C LYS A 81 -46.02 27.68 31.72
N PRO A 82 -45.35 27.05 32.67
CA PRO A 82 -45.59 25.65 33.01
C PRO A 82 -46.92 25.45 33.74
N LYS A 83 -47.51 24.26 33.62
CA LYS A 83 -48.68 23.87 34.39
C LYS A 83 -48.32 23.67 35.87
N TRP A 84 -49.27 23.91 36.77
CA TRP A 84 -49.06 23.85 38.23
C TRP A 84 -48.45 22.51 38.70
N ARG A 85 -48.87 21.36 38.13
CA ARG A 85 -48.30 20.03 38.45
C ARG A 85 -46.83 19.91 38.09
N THR A 86 -46.44 20.52 36.99
CA THR A 86 -45.06 20.51 36.52
C THR A 86 -44.17 21.27 37.47
N VAL A 87 -44.62 22.44 37.94
CA VAL A 87 -43.85 23.27 38.88
C VAL A 87 -43.79 22.66 40.26
N ALA A 88 -44.91 22.08 40.74
CA ALA A 88 -44.95 21.33 41.99
C ALA A 88 -43.99 20.14 41.97
N GLY A 89 -43.88 19.42 40.82
CA GLY A 89 -42.91 18.36 40.62
C GLY A 89 -41.46 18.88 40.65
N TRP A 90 -41.18 19.98 39.97
CA TRP A 90 -39.84 20.59 40.00
C TRP A 90 -39.43 21.01 41.41
N HIS A 91 -40.39 21.60 42.18
CA HIS A 91 -40.11 21.95 43.57
C HIS A 91 -39.85 20.72 44.44
N ALA A 92 -40.65 19.66 44.29
CA ALA A 92 -40.45 18.43 45.03
C ALA A 92 -39.08 17.77 44.71
N ASP A 93 -38.69 17.73 43.42
CA ASP A 93 -37.38 17.23 43.02
C ASP A 93 -36.24 18.10 43.56
N TYR A 94 -36.41 19.44 43.55
CA TYR A 94 -35.43 20.41 44.04
C TYR A 94 -35.22 20.30 45.57
N ILE A 95 -36.30 20.18 46.35
CA ILE A 95 -36.21 20.01 47.82
C ILE A 95 -35.64 18.64 48.17
N LYS A 96 -36.04 17.57 47.44
CA LYS A 96 -35.50 16.21 47.65
C LYS A 96 -34.01 16.14 47.42
N ALA A 97 -33.47 16.97 46.53
CA ALA A 97 -32.06 17.07 46.23
C ALA A 97 -31.34 18.16 47.03
N GLU A 98 -31.85 18.54 48.19
CA GLU A 98 -31.23 19.53 49.08
C GLU A 98 -30.98 20.90 48.42
N GLU A 99 -31.91 21.33 47.57
CA GLU A 99 -31.84 22.56 46.78
C GLU A 99 -30.74 22.56 45.71
N ASP A 100 -30.31 21.37 45.23
CA ASP A 100 -29.36 21.26 44.13
C ASP A 100 -30.02 21.58 42.77
N ILE A 101 -29.40 22.52 42.02
CA ILE A 101 -29.85 22.94 40.70
C ILE A 101 -29.89 21.78 39.68
N HIS A 102 -29.02 20.77 39.83
CA HIS A 102 -28.93 19.63 38.93
C HIS A 102 -30.22 18.79 38.92
N ALA A 103 -31.01 18.81 39.98
CA ALA A 103 -32.31 18.16 40.03
C ALA A 103 -33.32 18.72 39.01
N LEU A 104 -33.13 19.99 38.59
CA LEU A 104 -33.99 20.69 37.65
C LEU A 104 -33.58 20.50 36.17
N ILE A 105 -32.50 19.80 35.90
CA ILE A 105 -32.08 19.51 34.51
C ILE A 105 -33.18 18.76 33.75
N PRO A 106 -33.54 19.18 32.52
CA PRO A 106 -34.54 18.50 31.72
C PRO A 106 -34.15 17.05 31.42
N LYS A 107 -34.95 16.10 31.92
CA LYS A 107 -34.70 14.65 31.75
C LYS A 107 -35.23 14.15 30.38
N HIS A 108 -34.87 14.86 29.28
CA HIS A 108 -35.35 14.48 27.92
C HIS A 108 -34.90 13.08 27.50
N HIS A 109 -33.75 12.62 27.97
CA HIS A 109 -33.25 11.27 27.78
C HIS A 109 -34.14 10.18 28.38
N ARG A 110 -35.06 10.58 29.32
CA ARG A 110 -36.03 9.66 29.96
C ARG A 110 -37.39 9.60 29.24
N LYS A 111 -37.60 10.36 28.17
CA LYS A 111 -38.85 10.30 27.39
C LYS A 111 -38.86 9.07 26.50
N GLY A 112 -39.93 8.29 26.53
CA GLY A 112 -40.16 7.10 25.69
C GLY A 112 -40.49 5.84 26.49
N ASN A 113 -41.08 4.87 25.81
CA ASN A 113 -41.36 3.56 26.41
C ASN A 113 -40.07 2.74 26.44
N ARG A 114 -39.55 2.43 27.62
CA ARG A 114 -38.32 1.69 27.86
C ARG A 114 -38.52 0.19 28.03
N GLN A 115 -39.75 -0.29 28.10
CA GLN A 115 -40.00 -1.73 28.13
C GLN A 115 -39.73 -2.29 26.75
N ALA A 116 -38.56 -2.91 26.59
CA ALA A 116 -38.26 -3.73 25.42
C ALA A 116 -39.27 -4.89 25.42
N ARG A 117 -39.88 -5.16 24.28
CA ARG A 117 -40.67 -6.38 24.10
C ARG A 117 -39.68 -7.54 24.04
N THR A 118 -39.69 -8.39 25.08
CA THR A 118 -38.81 -9.54 25.20
C THR A 118 -39.41 -10.80 24.64
N ASP A 119 -40.76 -10.81 24.45
CA ASP A 119 -41.52 -12.00 24.06
C ASP A 119 -41.10 -12.59 22.70
N THR A 120 -40.48 -11.79 21.84
CA THR A 120 -40.01 -12.17 20.49
C THR A 120 -38.48 -12.16 20.37
N ASP A 121 -37.74 -11.99 21.46
CA ASP A 121 -36.28 -11.83 21.43
C ASP A 121 -35.56 -13.07 20.86
N LYS A 122 -36.01 -14.30 21.20
CA LYS A 122 -35.46 -15.54 20.60
C LYS A 122 -35.52 -15.57 19.08
N PHE A 123 -36.61 -15.04 18.49
CA PHE A 123 -36.76 -14.98 17.03
C PHE A 123 -35.91 -13.85 16.42
N PHE A 124 -35.70 -12.78 17.18
CA PHE A 124 -34.78 -11.74 16.79
C PHE A 124 -33.33 -12.25 16.75
N GLU A 125 -32.88 -13.04 17.73
CA GLU A 125 -31.57 -13.67 17.76
C GLU A 125 -31.37 -14.63 16.58
N LEU A 126 -32.37 -15.45 16.25
CA LEU A 126 -32.32 -16.32 15.07
C LEU A 126 -32.20 -15.51 13.77
N ALA A 127 -32.92 -14.41 13.65
CA ALA A 127 -32.84 -13.53 12.49
C ALA A 127 -31.50 -12.77 12.46
N LEU A 128 -30.97 -12.42 13.61
CA LEU A 128 -29.66 -11.79 13.77
C LEU A 128 -28.53 -12.73 13.32
N THR A 129 -28.56 -13.99 13.76
CA THR A 129 -27.58 -15.00 13.33
C THR A 129 -27.57 -15.13 11.80
N ARG A 130 -28.74 -15.10 11.16
CA ARG A 130 -28.85 -15.11 9.70
C ARG A 130 -28.35 -13.80 9.06
N TYR A 131 -28.57 -12.67 9.70
CA TYR A 131 -28.10 -11.37 9.24
C TYR A 131 -26.57 -11.24 9.32
N LEU A 132 -25.96 -11.80 10.36
CA LEU A 132 -24.52 -11.79 10.62
C LEU A 132 -23.80 -12.93 9.88
N THR A 133 -24.06 -13.07 8.58
CA THR A 133 -23.39 -14.05 7.72
C THR A 133 -22.63 -13.37 6.59
N LYS A 134 -21.65 -14.09 6.03
CA LYS A 134 -20.79 -13.59 4.95
C LYS A 134 -21.53 -13.39 3.62
N GLU A 135 -22.72 -13.95 3.44
CA GLU A 135 -23.60 -13.74 2.29
C GLU A 135 -24.24 -12.35 2.28
N ILE A 136 -24.03 -11.58 3.34
CA ILE A 136 -24.43 -10.17 3.46
C ILE A 136 -25.92 -9.93 3.15
N PRO A 137 -26.86 -10.66 3.78
CA PRO A 137 -28.28 -10.42 3.56
C PRO A 137 -28.67 -9.01 4.03
N ASN A 138 -29.62 -8.39 3.34
CA ASN A 138 -30.11 -7.07 3.74
C ASN A 138 -31.04 -7.16 4.96
N VAL A 139 -31.22 -6.02 5.67
CA VAL A 139 -32.06 -5.94 6.87
C VAL A 139 -33.52 -6.34 6.58
N ALA A 140 -34.02 -6.05 5.37
CA ALA A 140 -35.40 -6.40 4.99
C ALA A 140 -35.59 -7.92 4.87
N SER A 141 -34.58 -8.63 4.37
CA SER A 141 -34.60 -10.10 4.30
C SER A 141 -34.55 -10.72 5.71
N ALA A 142 -33.73 -10.19 6.59
CA ALA A 142 -33.67 -10.64 7.98
C ALA A 142 -34.99 -10.37 8.73
N HIS A 143 -35.58 -9.20 8.55
CA HIS A 143 -36.89 -8.86 9.13
C HIS A 143 -38.01 -9.78 8.61
N ARG A 144 -38.02 -10.09 7.31
CA ARG A 144 -39.01 -11.03 6.73
C ARG A 144 -38.88 -12.40 7.38
N PHE A 145 -37.65 -12.93 7.47
CA PHE A 145 -37.39 -14.19 8.16
C PHE A 145 -37.87 -14.17 9.63
N TYR A 146 -37.61 -13.06 10.35
CA TYR A 146 -38.09 -12.86 11.72
C TYR A 146 -39.61 -12.94 11.81
N CYS A 147 -40.33 -12.27 10.91
CA CYS A 147 -41.81 -12.34 10.84
C CYS A 147 -42.31 -13.76 10.54
N ASP A 148 -41.66 -14.45 9.58
CA ASP A 148 -42.05 -15.82 9.19
C ASP A 148 -41.92 -16.79 10.38
N GLN A 149 -40.83 -16.66 11.18
CA GLN A 149 -40.64 -17.50 12.39
C GLN A 149 -41.75 -17.27 13.44
N ILE A 150 -42.19 -16.03 13.62
CA ILE A 150 -43.29 -15.71 14.54
C ILE A 150 -44.65 -16.26 14.03
N VAL A 151 -44.89 -16.17 12.73
CA VAL A 151 -46.12 -16.74 12.13
C VAL A 151 -46.16 -18.26 12.32
N LEU A 152 -45.02 -18.93 12.06
CA LEU A 152 -44.87 -20.37 12.26
C LEU A 152 -45.04 -20.79 13.74
N GLU A 153 -44.61 -19.97 14.68
CA GLU A 153 -44.79 -20.25 16.12
C GLU A 153 -46.23 -20.03 16.54
N ASN A 154 -46.89 -18.97 16.07
CA ASN A 154 -48.29 -18.68 16.34
C ASN A 154 -49.23 -19.79 15.84
N ASP A 155 -48.87 -20.49 14.76
CA ASP A 155 -49.62 -21.63 14.24
C ASP A 155 -49.55 -22.87 15.16
N LYS A 156 -48.51 -22.97 15.99
CA LYS A 156 -48.28 -24.10 16.92
C LYS A 156 -48.90 -23.91 18.30
N VAL A 157 -49.12 -22.68 18.73
CA VAL A 157 -49.50 -22.34 20.11
C VAL A 157 -50.93 -21.86 20.20
N LEU A 158 -51.73 -22.56 21.00
CA LEU A 158 -53.11 -22.15 21.38
C LEU A 158 -53.00 -21.09 22.51
N GLY A 159 -52.73 -19.82 22.14
CA GLY A 159 -52.59 -18.72 23.10
C GLY A 159 -52.74 -17.36 22.39
N GLU A 160 -52.47 -16.26 23.10
CA GLU A 160 -52.41 -14.93 22.47
C GLU A 160 -51.30 -14.91 21.42
N PRO A 161 -51.60 -14.48 20.17
CA PRO A 161 -50.62 -14.47 19.11
C PRO A 161 -49.50 -13.45 19.37
N LEU A 162 -48.25 -13.87 19.22
CA LEU A 162 -47.08 -13.01 19.30
C LEU A 162 -47.13 -11.98 18.16
N LYS A 163 -46.93 -10.70 18.49
CA LYS A 163 -46.89 -9.62 17.50
C LYS A 163 -45.45 -9.30 17.11
N PRO A 164 -45.10 -9.39 15.80
CA PRO A 164 -43.76 -9.06 15.36
C PRO A 164 -43.43 -7.58 15.55
N LEU A 165 -42.15 -7.25 15.68
CA LEU A 165 -41.67 -5.89 15.63
C LEU A 165 -41.93 -5.29 14.25
N THR A 166 -42.22 -4.00 14.22
CA THR A 166 -42.24 -3.27 12.94
C THR A 166 -40.84 -3.24 12.33
N TYR A 167 -40.74 -3.12 11.02
CA TYR A 167 -39.44 -3.02 10.31
C TYR A 167 -38.53 -1.93 10.91
N LYS A 168 -39.08 -0.77 11.25
CA LYS A 168 -38.34 0.33 11.86
C LYS A 168 -37.77 -0.04 13.24
N ALA A 169 -38.56 -0.71 14.07
CA ALA A 169 -38.10 -1.16 15.39
C ALA A 169 -37.04 -2.27 15.28
N PHE A 170 -37.21 -3.19 14.34
CA PHE A 170 -36.24 -4.25 14.04
C PHE A 170 -34.92 -3.66 13.54
N LYS A 171 -34.98 -2.73 12.57
CA LYS A 171 -33.81 -2.04 12.04
C LYS A 171 -33.06 -1.26 13.13
N ASN A 172 -33.80 -0.52 13.97
CA ASN A 172 -33.17 0.22 15.07
C ASN A 172 -32.44 -0.69 16.07
N ARG A 173 -32.92 -1.92 16.29
CA ARG A 173 -32.20 -2.89 17.13
C ARG A 173 -30.89 -3.33 16.46
N ILE A 174 -30.90 -3.56 15.15
CA ILE A 174 -29.67 -3.89 14.39
C ILE A 174 -28.69 -2.71 14.38
N ASP A 175 -29.17 -1.50 14.14
CA ASP A 175 -28.35 -0.29 14.10
C ASP A 175 -27.70 0.03 15.46
N ASN A 176 -28.28 -0.44 16.57
CA ASN A 176 -27.74 -0.30 17.94
C ASN A 176 -26.73 -1.41 18.32
N LEU A 177 -26.50 -2.40 17.48
CA LEU A 177 -25.46 -3.40 17.73
C LEU A 177 -24.06 -2.76 17.66
N PRO A 178 -23.07 -3.33 18.35
CA PRO A 178 -21.69 -2.91 18.17
C PRO A 178 -21.25 -3.05 16.72
N GLN A 179 -21.06 -1.93 16.03
CA GLN A 179 -20.83 -1.93 14.58
C GLN A 179 -19.55 -2.66 14.17
N TYR A 180 -18.53 -2.67 15.04
CA TYR A 180 -17.32 -3.46 14.82
C TYR A 180 -17.62 -4.96 14.72
N GLU A 181 -18.46 -5.49 15.64
CA GLU A 181 -18.84 -6.91 15.65
C GLU A 181 -19.68 -7.26 14.42
N VAL A 182 -20.64 -6.39 14.06
CA VAL A 182 -21.43 -6.56 12.83
C VAL A 182 -20.53 -6.61 11.60
N MET A 183 -19.51 -5.75 11.56
CA MET A 183 -18.58 -5.72 10.43
C MET A 183 -17.62 -6.92 10.44
N LEU A 184 -17.20 -7.35 11.62
CA LEU A 184 -16.36 -8.54 11.82
C LEU A 184 -17.04 -9.79 11.28
N GLU A 185 -18.29 -10.03 11.66
CA GLU A 185 -19.06 -11.22 11.25
C GLU A 185 -19.43 -11.22 9.77
N ARG A 186 -19.84 -10.06 9.23
CA ARG A 186 -20.31 -9.94 7.85
C ARG A 186 -19.19 -9.80 6.83
N TYR A 187 -18.14 -9.06 7.13
CA TYR A 187 -17.07 -8.70 6.18
C TYR A 187 -15.70 -9.24 6.57
N GLY A 188 -15.60 -9.81 7.78
CA GLY A 188 -14.38 -10.38 8.30
C GLY A 188 -13.45 -9.38 8.98
N LYS A 189 -12.50 -9.90 9.74
CA LYS A 189 -11.60 -9.14 10.62
C LYS A 189 -10.84 -8.03 9.89
N ARG A 190 -10.36 -8.31 8.68
CA ARG A 190 -9.55 -7.36 7.92
C ARG A 190 -10.30 -6.04 7.65
N LEU A 191 -11.56 -6.13 7.20
CA LEU A 191 -12.35 -4.93 6.89
C LEU A 191 -12.83 -4.23 8.16
N ALA A 192 -13.22 -4.99 9.19
CA ALA A 192 -13.58 -4.44 10.49
C ALA A 192 -12.42 -3.65 11.11
N ASP A 193 -11.20 -4.20 11.06
CA ASP A 193 -9.99 -3.55 11.57
C ASP A 193 -9.63 -2.29 10.76
N ILE A 194 -9.83 -2.29 9.45
CA ILE A 194 -9.59 -1.11 8.61
C ILE A 194 -10.52 0.04 8.99
N GLU A 195 -11.80 -0.23 9.22
CA GLU A 195 -12.81 0.80 9.47
C GLU A 195 -12.77 1.34 10.92
N TYR A 196 -12.55 0.44 11.90
CA TYR A 196 -12.73 0.77 13.32
C TYR A 196 -11.43 0.89 14.12
N ASN A 197 -10.29 0.38 13.61
CA ASN A 197 -9.05 0.54 14.35
C ASN A 197 -8.61 2.00 14.40
N LYS A 198 -8.16 2.39 15.58
CA LYS A 198 -7.61 3.72 15.80
C LYS A 198 -6.37 3.92 14.93
N VAL A 199 -6.42 4.92 14.07
CA VAL A 199 -5.22 5.37 13.35
C VAL A 199 -4.28 6.00 14.37
N MET A 200 -3.22 5.27 14.73
CA MET A 200 -2.18 5.79 15.60
C MET A 200 -1.38 6.82 14.81
N SER A 201 -1.19 8.00 15.37
CA SER A 201 -0.27 8.97 14.78
C SER A 201 1.16 8.42 14.88
N HIS A 202 1.80 8.20 13.72
CA HIS A 202 3.22 7.85 13.72
C HIS A 202 4.05 9.02 14.28
N LYS A 203 5.11 8.67 15.02
CA LYS A 203 6.11 9.66 15.41
C LYS A 203 6.66 10.28 14.12
N ARG A 204 6.48 11.59 13.96
CA ARG A 204 7.01 12.30 12.79
C ARG A 204 8.53 12.26 12.82
N PRO A 205 9.18 12.00 11.69
CA PRO A 205 10.64 12.10 11.61
C PRO A 205 11.08 13.54 11.95
N THR A 206 12.27 13.67 12.51
CA THR A 206 12.83 14.95 12.95
C THR A 206 13.80 15.54 11.93
N ARG A 207 14.24 14.74 10.97
CA ARG A 207 15.25 15.10 9.95
C ARG A 207 15.00 14.39 8.64
N VAL A 208 15.66 14.86 7.59
CA VAL A 208 15.61 14.24 6.26
C VAL A 208 16.28 12.86 6.27
N LEU A 209 15.74 11.93 5.48
CA LEU A 209 16.18 10.54 5.35
C LEU A 209 16.13 9.68 6.63
N GLU A 210 15.57 10.20 7.73
CA GLU A 210 15.30 9.39 8.94
C GLU A 210 14.28 8.28 8.66
N ARG A 211 13.25 8.59 7.85
CA ARG A 211 12.23 7.66 7.44
C ARG A 211 11.87 7.90 5.98
N VAL A 212 12.06 6.88 5.16
CA VAL A 212 11.76 6.91 3.72
C VAL A 212 10.76 5.79 3.42
N GLU A 213 9.68 6.12 2.73
CA GLU A 213 8.70 5.15 2.25
C GLU A 213 9.02 4.75 0.81
N ILE A 214 8.96 3.45 0.53
CA ILE A 214 9.11 2.89 -0.82
C ILE A 214 7.86 2.11 -1.21
N ASP A 215 7.45 2.23 -2.47
CA ASP A 215 6.36 1.46 -3.03
C ASP A 215 6.43 1.36 -4.56
N HIS A 216 5.59 0.47 -5.13
CA HIS A 216 5.49 0.21 -6.56
C HIS A 216 4.08 0.51 -7.07
N THR A 217 4.00 1.12 -8.24
CA THR A 217 2.72 1.28 -8.93
C THR A 217 2.90 1.17 -10.45
N PRO A 218 2.03 0.43 -11.17
CA PRO A 218 1.95 0.55 -12.62
C PRO A 218 1.31 1.89 -12.96
N LEU A 219 1.99 2.72 -13.73
CA LEU A 219 1.45 4.00 -14.16
C LEU A 219 0.27 3.82 -15.11
N ASP A 220 -0.73 4.67 -14.98
CA ASP A 220 -1.94 4.65 -15.81
C ASP A 220 -1.72 5.31 -17.18
N LEU A 221 -0.64 4.94 -17.85
CA LEU A 221 -0.22 5.49 -19.14
C LEU A 221 0.44 4.40 -19.99
N ILE A 222 0.12 4.35 -21.28
CA ILE A 222 0.82 3.51 -22.25
C ILE A 222 1.87 4.34 -22.95
N LEU A 223 3.11 3.85 -22.94
CA LEU A 223 4.27 4.47 -23.57
C LEU A 223 4.69 3.73 -24.82
N LEU A 224 5.31 4.46 -25.74
CA LEU A 224 5.89 3.92 -26.96
C LEU A 224 7.40 3.69 -26.80
N ASP A 225 7.92 2.78 -27.62
CA ASP A 225 9.35 2.59 -27.79
C ASP A 225 9.98 3.83 -28.46
N ASP A 226 11.22 4.14 -28.08
CA ASP A 226 11.88 5.35 -28.57
C ASP A 226 12.28 5.27 -30.06
N GLU A 227 12.53 4.06 -30.57
CA GLU A 227 12.99 3.85 -31.96
C GLU A 227 11.89 3.31 -32.87
N LEU A 228 11.10 2.36 -32.36
CA LEU A 228 10.17 1.56 -33.16
C LEU A 228 8.73 2.12 -33.15
N ASP A 229 8.42 3.12 -32.33
CA ASP A 229 7.08 3.69 -32.13
C ASP A 229 5.99 2.65 -31.81
N VAL A 230 6.37 1.52 -31.22
CA VAL A 230 5.44 0.46 -30.82
C VAL A 230 5.05 0.61 -29.36
N PRO A 231 3.79 0.29 -28.98
CA PRO A 231 3.37 0.40 -27.60
C PRO A 231 4.07 -0.64 -26.72
N LEU A 232 4.88 -0.16 -25.78
CA LEU A 232 5.57 -0.98 -24.78
C LEU A 232 4.63 -1.46 -23.69
N GLY A 233 3.57 -0.70 -23.41
CA GLY A 233 2.62 -0.97 -22.35
C GLY A 233 2.71 0.03 -21.20
N ARG A 234 2.22 -0.36 -20.04
CA ARG A 234 2.26 0.46 -18.82
C ARG A 234 3.59 0.25 -18.10
N PRO A 235 4.38 1.29 -17.85
CA PRO A 235 5.58 1.16 -17.05
C PRO A 235 5.21 1.02 -15.56
N THR A 236 6.06 0.32 -14.82
CA THR A 236 6.00 0.25 -13.36
C THR A 236 6.97 1.27 -12.77
N LEU A 237 6.45 2.09 -11.88
CA LEU A 237 7.24 3.05 -11.10
C LEU A 237 7.51 2.47 -9.71
N THR A 238 8.78 2.41 -9.32
CA THR A 238 9.24 2.21 -7.95
C THR A 238 9.72 3.55 -7.42
N LEU A 239 9.17 4.04 -6.34
CA LEU A 239 9.42 5.39 -5.85
C LEU A 239 9.76 5.40 -4.38
N LEU A 240 10.72 6.26 -4.01
CA LEU A 240 11.07 6.56 -2.63
C LEU A 240 10.72 8.01 -2.30
N ILE A 241 10.01 8.22 -1.21
CA ILE A 241 9.65 9.54 -0.68
C ILE A 241 10.15 9.71 0.75
N ASP A 242 10.78 10.85 1.02
CA ASP A 242 11.18 11.23 2.38
C ASP A 242 9.98 11.73 3.17
N VAL A 243 9.72 11.12 4.33
CA VAL A 243 8.54 11.42 5.16
C VAL A 243 8.65 12.79 5.85
N TYR A 244 9.87 13.29 6.07
CA TYR A 244 10.07 14.60 6.69
C TYR A 244 9.77 15.76 5.73
N SER A 245 10.37 15.73 4.55
CA SER A 245 10.28 16.81 3.57
C SER A 245 9.23 16.62 2.50
N HIS A 246 8.71 15.41 2.34
CA HIS A 246 7.85 14.98 1.22
C HIS A 246 8.54 15.07 -0.15
N CYS A 247 9.86 15.22 -0.19
CA CYS A 247 10.63 15.15 -1.43
C CYS A 247 10.71 13.71 -1.94
N VAL A 248 10.59 13.54 -3.25
CA VAL A 248 11.01 12.32 -3.92
C VAL A 248 12.52 12.25 -3.84
N VAL A 249 13.04 11.21 -3.19
CA VAL A 249 14.50 11.05 -3.02
C VAL A 249 15.10 10.16 -4.10
N GLY A 250 14.32 9.27 -4.67
CA GLY A 250 14.73 8.42 -5.78
C GLY A 250 13.58 7.67 -6.40
N PHE A 251 13.79 7.17 -7.61
CA PHE A 251 12.85 6.30 -8.29
C PHE A 251 13.54 5.40 -9.29
N TYR A 252 12.82 4.37 -9.73
CA TYR A 252 13.11 3.56 -10.90
C TYR A 252 11.83 3.43 -11.74
N LEU A 253 11.99 3.51 -13.04
CA LEU A 253 10.91 3.36 -14.01
C LEU A 253 11.28 2.28 -15.01
N GLY A 254 10.42 1.28 -15.18
CA GLY A 254 10.66 0.18 -16.10
C GLY A 254 9.40 -0.60 -16.43
N PHE A 255 9.52 -1.60 -17.32
CA PHE A 255 8.39 -2.42 -17.77
C PHE A 255 8.39 -3.82 -17.14
N GLN A 256 9.30 -4.05 -16.21
CA GLN A 256 9.36 -5.30 -15.45
C GLN A 256 8.29 -5.30 -14.35
N SER A 257 7.88 -6.51 -13.96
CA SER A 257 7.13 -6.67 -12.73
C SER A 257 7.96 -6.19 -11.53
N PRO A 258 7.33 -5.68 -10.46
CA PRO A 258 8.04 -5.30 -9.24
C PRO A 258 8.92 -6.45 -8.74
N GLY A 259 10.16 -6.16 -8.44
CA GLY A 259 11.13 -7.15 -7.97
C GLY A 259 12.36 -6.48 -7.37
N TYR A 260 13.27 -7.30 -6.81
CA TYR A 260 14.49 -6.79 -6.18
C TYR A 260 15.28 -5.83 -7.07
N ASP A 261 15.33 -6.07 -8.39
CA ASP A 261 16.05 -5.20 -9.32
C ASP A 261 15.51 -3.76 -9.34
N ALA A 262 14.19 -3.59 -9.35
CA ALA A 262 13.57 -2.28 -9.30
C ALA A 262 13.84 -1.58 -7.96
N VAL A 263 13.75 -2.32 -6.84
CA VAL A 263 14.01 -1.82 -5.48
C VAL A 263 15.46 -1.34 -5.34
N ARG A 264 16.44 -2.18 -5.72
CA ARG A 264 17.86 -1.83 -5.61
C ARG A 264 18.24 -0.60 -6.42
N ARG A 265 17.68 -0.49 -7.66
CA ARG A 265 17.92 0.68 -8.52
C ARG A 265 17.33 1.95 -7.93
N ALA A 266 16.12 1.86 -7.40
CA ALA A 266 15.46 2.99 -6.78
C ALA A 266 16.20 3.44 -5.49
N ILE A 267 16.66 2.51 -4.64
CA ILE A 267 17.48 2.81 -3.45
C ILE A 267 18.83 3.40 -3.86
N SER A 268 19.52 2.79 -4.82
CA SER A 268 20.79 3.31 -5.34
C SER A 268 20.63 4.72 -5.89
N HIS A 269 19.55 4.98 -6.65
CA HIS A 269 19.21 6.31 -7.15
C HIS A 269 18.93 7.30 -6.00
N ALA A 270 18.23 6.88 -4.95
CA ALA A 270 17.94 7.73 -3.79
C ALA A 270 19.20 8.15 -3.03
N MET A 271 20.16 7.25 -2.90
CA MET A 271 21.36 7.48 -2.11
C MET A 271 22.44 8.27 -2.88
N LYS A 272 22.54 8.09 -4.20
CA LYS A 272 23.55 8.73 -5.05
C LYS A 272 23.22 10.20 -5.36
N PRO A 273 24.25 11.08 -5.52
CA PRO A 273 24.04 12.43 -6.03
C PRO A 273 23.44 12.42 -7.45
N LYS A 274 22.55 13.37 -7.74
CA LYS A 274 21.89 13.51 -9.05
C LYS A 274 22.69 14.41 -10.00
N SER A 275 24.01 14.28 -10.01
CA SER A 275 24.91 15.09 -10.85
C SER A 275 24.65 14.93 -12.35
N TYR A 276 24.09 13.78 -12.76
CA TYR A 276 23.71 13.50 -14.16
C TYR A 276 22.58 14.41 -14.68
N LEU A 277 21.77 15.00 -13.79
CA LEU A 277 20.50 15.64 -14.15
C LEU A 277 20.71 16.72 -15.20
N LYS A 278 21.63 17.64 -14.99
CA LYS A 278 21.86 18.77 -15.91
C LYS A 278 22.52 18.36 -17.23
N SER A 279 23.31 17.29 -17.22
CA SER A 279 23.94 16.77 -18.44
C SER A 279 22.97 15.94 -19.30
N THR A 280 22.07 15.20 -18.65
CA THR A 280 21.14 14.31 -19.37
C THR A 280 19.80 14.98 -19.69
N TYR A 281 19.33 15.86 -18.81
CA TYR A 281 18.05 16.56 -18.91
C TYR A 281 18.24 18.08 -18.70
N PRO A 282 18.81 18.80 -19.66
CA PRO A 282 19.08 20.24 -19.53
C PRO A 282 17.81 21.08 -19.38
N GLU A 283 16.64 20.54 -19.72
CA GLU A 283 15.34 21.17 -19.58
C GLU A 283 14.89 21.31 -18.12
N VAL A 284 15.50 20.54 -17.19
CA VAL A 284 15.25 20.64 -15.74
C VAL A 284 16.01 21.83 -15.18
N VAL A 285 15.25 22.81 -14.67
CA VAL A 285 15.82 24.10 -14.23
C VAL A 285 16.40 24.01 -12.82
N ASN A 286 15.64 23.46 -11.89
CA ASN A 286 16.02 23.40 -10.48
C ASN A 286 17.01 22.26 -10.19
N GLU A 287 17.63 22.33 -9.02
CA GLU A 287 18.51 21.27 -8.53
C GLU A 287 17.72 20.20 -7.78
N TRP A 288 18.24 18.98 -7.81
CA TRP A 288 17.71 17.86 -7.03
C TRP A 288 18.72 17.46 -5.94
N PRO A 289 18.71 18.13 -4.77
CA PRO A 289 19.71 17.90 -3.73
C PRO A 289 19.47 16.63 -2.90
N CYS A 290 18.33 15.98 -3.10
CA CYS A 290 17.88 14.87 -2.27
C CYS A 290 18.76 13.62 -2.50
N CYS A 291 19.80 13.45 -1.67
CA CYS A 291 20.67 12.28 -1.67
C CYS A 291 21.30 12.07 -0.29
N GLY A 292 21.75 10.87 -0.03
CA GLY A 292 22.43 10.50 1.21
C GLY A 292 22.00 9.15 1.74
N LYS A 293 22.56 8.75 2.89
CA LYS A 293 22.24 7.47 3.53
C LYS A 293 20.85 7.51 4.15
N ILE A 294 20.00 6.55 3.76
CA ILE A 294 18.68 6.32 4.36
C ILE A 294 18.88 5.63 5.70
N GLU A 295 18.20 6.08 6.76
CA GLU A 295 18.26 5.44 8.07
C GLU A 295 17.22 4.33 8.21
N THR A 296 15.95 4.62 7.92
CA THR A 296 14.87 3.64 7.98
C THR A 296 14.11 3.62 6.67
N LEU A 297 14.05 2.45 6.04
CA LEU A 297 13.27 2.19 4.84
C LEU A 297 11.98 1.47 5.23
N VAL A 298 10.84 2.08 4.95
CA VAL A 298 9.52 1.51 5.22
C VAL A 298 9.01 0.82 3.97
N VAL A 299 8.80 -0.47 4.08
CA VAL A 299 8.33 -1.35 3.00
C VAL A 299 6.98 -1.98 3.35
N ASP A 300 6.23 -2.42 2.35
CA ASP A 300 5.07 -3.27 2.59
C ASP A 300 5.47 -4.76 2.68
N ASN A 301 4.46 -5.64 2.75
CA ASN A 301 4.67 -7.08 2.76
C ASN A 301 4.69 -7.69 1.35
N GLY A 302 5.06 -6.92 0.31
CA GLY A 302 5.29 -7.46 -1.02
C GLY A 302 6.41 -8.49 -1.04
N ALA A 303 6.29 -9.55 -1.84
CA ALA A 303 7.30 -10.61 -1.95
C ALA A 303 8.67 -10.07 -2.37
N GLU A 304 8.71 -8.98 -3.13
CA GLU A 304 9.90 -8.27 -3.59
C GLU A 304 10.73 -7.67 -2.45
N PHE A 305 10.07 -7.31 -1.33
CA PHE A 305 10.73 -6.75 -0.15
C PHE A 305 11.18 -7.82 0.85
N TRP A 306 10.65 -9.04 0.76
CA TRP A 306 11.02 -10.18 1.61
C TRP A 306 12.17 -11.02 1.02
N CYS A 307 12.98 -10.43 0.16
CA CYS A 307 14.09 -11.18 -0.41
C CYS A 307 15.36 -11.01 0.43
N GLN A 308 16.04 -12.12 0.67
CA GLN A 308 17.30 -12.16 1.41
C GLN A 308 18.36 -11.18 0.85
N SER A 309 18.33 -10.92 -0.46
CA SER A 309 19.25 -9.99 -1.10
C SER A 309 19.04 -8.54 -0.64
N LEU A 310 17.79 -8.12 -0.40
CA LEU A 310 17.48 -6.77 0.09
C LEU A 310 17.89 -6.63 1.56
N GLU A 311 17.57 -7.62 2.39
CA GLU A 311 17.93 -7.60 3.82
C GLU A 311 19.46 -7.50 3.99
N LEU A 312 20.21 -8.37 3.32
CA LEU A 312 21.67 -8.33 3.35
C LEU A 312 22.24 -7.02 2.81
N ALA A 313 21.67 -6.49 1.73
CA ALA A 313 22.12 -5.22 1.16
C ALA A 313 21.87 -4.05 2.12
N CYS A 314 20.69 -4.00 2.73
CA CYS A 314 20.34 -2.96 3.70
C CYS A 314 21.19 -3.07 4.98
N GLU A 315 21.44 -4.28 5.47
CA GLU A 315 22.32 -4.53 6.61
C GLU A 315 23.77 -4.05 6.34
N GLU A 316 24.35 -4.42 5.19
CA GLU A 316 25.69 -4.01 4.79
C GLU A 316 25.84 -2.47 4.64
N VAL A 317 24.79 -1.78 4.19
CA VAL A 317 24.75 -0.30 4.07
C VAL A 317 24.37 0.35 5.42
N GLY A 318 23.79 -0.42 6.34
CA GLY A 318 23.26 0.04 7.63
C GLY A 318 21.96 0.84 7.47
N ILE A 319 21.04 0.31 6.67
CA ILE A 319 19.65 0.79 6.53
C ILE A 319 18.77 -0.13 7.35
N ASN A 320 17.95 0.43 8.23
CA ASN A 320 16.94 -0.33 8.97
C ASN A 320 15.71 -0.54 8.10
N ILE A 321 15.27 -1.78 7.90
CA ILE A 321 14.04 -2.08 7.19
C ILE A 321 12.89 -2.16 8.20
N SER A 322 11.80 -1.43 7.94
CA SER A 322 10.56 -1.48 8.71
C SER A 322 9.45 -2.07 7.86
N TYR A 323 9.05 -3.30 8.15
CA TYR A 323 7.95 -3.98 7.46
C TYR A 323 6.60 -3.55 8.02
N ASN A 324 5.69 -3.12 7.16
CA ASN A 324 4.33 -2.80 7.56
C ASN A 324 3.47 -4.06 7.62
N PRO A 325 2.63 -4.23 8.67
CA PRO A 325 1.70 -5.36 8.75
C PRO A 325 0.71 -5.36 7.58
N VAL A 326 0.35 -6.56 7.11
CA VAL A 326 -0.64 -6.75 6.04
C VAL A 326 -1.98 -6.10 6.42
N GLY A 327 -2.57 -5.36 5.47
CA GLY A 327 -3.90 -4.77 5.64
C GLY A 327 -3.95 -3.46 6.43
N LYS A 328 -2.81 -2.81 6.62
CA LYS A 328 -2.74 -1.48 7.27
C LYS A 328 -2.18 -0.42 6.32
N PRO A 329 -2.92 -0.02 5.26
CA PRO A 329 -2.43 0.93 4.26
C PRO A 329 -2.06 2.29 4.86
N TRP A 330 -2.72 2.72 5.95
CA TRP A 330 -2.42 3.99 6.62
C TRP A 330 -1.00 4.10 7.20
N LEU A 331 -0.19 3.03 7.16
CA LEU A 331 1.19 3.04 7.61
C LEU A 331 2.19 3.59 6.57
N LYS A 332 1.77 3.71 5.28
CA LYS A 332 2.53 4.33 4.18
C LYS A 332 1.71 5.42 3.46
N PRO A 333 1.21 6.44 4.17
CA PRO A 333 0.28 7.39 3.59
C PRO A 333 0.94 8.31 2.55
N PHE A 334 2.24 8.57 2.64
CA PHE A 334 2.92 9.58 1.81
C PHE A 334 3.17 9.09 0.40
N VAL A 335 3.67 7.87 0.25
CA VAL A 335 3.92 7.29 -1.08
C VAL A 335 2.60 6.98 -1.81
N GLU A 336 1.58 6.49 -1.10
CA GLU A 336 0.25 6.25 -1.68
C GLU A 336 -0.41 7.56 -2.14
N GLN A 337 -0.37 8.60 -1.31
CA GLN A 337 -0.87 9.92 -1.66
C GLN A 337 -0.11 10.51 -2.87
N PHE A 338 1.19 10.27 -2.94
CA PHE A 338 2.00 10.75 -4.05
C PHE A 338 1.64 10.04 -5.37
N PHE A 339 1.39 8.74 -5.37
CA PHE A 339 0.91 8.01 -6.55
C PHE A 339 -0.42 8.54 -7.06
N LYS A 340 -1.33 8.89 -6.14
CA LYS A 340 -2.58 9.57 -6.50
C LYS A 340 -2.29 10.92 -7.16
N THR A 341 -1.39 11.69 -6.61
CA THR A 341 -0.97 13.00 -7.14
C THR A 341 -0.37 12.87 -8.55
N ILE A 342 0.48 11.86 -8.81
CA ILE A 342 0.98 11.57 -10.16
C ILE A 342 -0.17 11.34 -11.14
N ASN A 343 -1.09 10.45 -10.79
CA ASN A 343 -2.19 10.08 -11.70
C ASN A 343 -3.14 11.25 -11.99
N GLU A 344 -3.42 12.09 -10.99
CA GLU A 344 -4.35 13.21 -11.10
C GLU A 344 -3.71 14.46 -11.74
N MET A 345 -2.49 14.81 -11.35
CA MET A 345 -1.87 16.08 -11.73
C MET A 345 -0.90 15.94 -12.89
N MET A 346 -0.15 14.84 -12.98
CA MET A 346 0.83 14.65 -14.05
C MET A 346 0.27 13.88 -15.23
N LEU A 347 -0.33 12.72 -15.01
CA LEU A 347 -0.75 11.81 -16.09
C LEU A 347 -2.10 12.20 -16.70
N SER A 348 -2.91 12.97 -15.99
CA SER A 348 -4.27 13.32 -16.44
C SER A 348 -4.33 13.93 -17.84
N PRO A 349 -3.44 14.85 -18.26
CA PRO A 349 -3.50 15.48 -19.58
C PRO A 349 -2.87 14.65 -20.70
N PHE A 350 -2.21 13.50 -20.40
CA PHE A 350 -1.45 12.78 -21.41
C PHE A 350 -2.32 11.82 -22.24
N PRO A 351 -2.20 11.86 -23.58
CA PRO A 351 -2.76 10.83 -24.44
C PRO A 351 -2.12 9.46 -24.15
N GLY A 352 -2.91 8.38 -24.29
CA GLY A 352 -2.46 7.05 -23.91
C GLY A 352 -2.78 6.67 -22.47
N LYS A 353 -3.46 7.55 -21.70
CA LYS A 353 -3.91 7.28 -20.33
C LYS A 353 -4.85 6.09 -20.30
N THR A 354 -4.65 5.21 -19.29
CA THR A 354 -5.59 4.13 -18.99
C THR A 354 -6.56 4.57 -17.90
N PHE A 355 -7.81 4.17 -18.00
CA PHE A 355 -8.85 4.50 -17.03
C PHE A 355 -9.10 3.33 -16.11
N SER A 356 -9.31 3.59 -14.83
CA SER A 356 -9.64 2.58 -13.82
C SER A 356 -11.02 1.96 -14.03
N ASN A 357 -11.95 2.67 -14.73
CA ASN A 357 -13.29 2.20 -15.01
C ASN A 357 -13.54 2.12 -16.52
N MET A 358 -14.05 0.97 -17.01
CA MET A 358 -14.42 0.79 -18.42
C MET A 358 -15.50 1.77 -18.88
N LEU A 359 -16.44 2.16 -18.00
CA LEU A 359 -17.50 3.12 -18.34
C LEU A 359 -16.96 4.55 -18.58
N ALA A 360 -15.88 4.93 -17.88
CA ALA A 360 -15.25 6.23 -18.08
C ALA A 360 -14.41 6.31 -19.37
N ARG A 361 -14.21 5.16 -20.04
CA ARG A 361 -13.34 5.05 -21.21
C ARG A 361 -14.03 5.47 -22.52
N HIS A 362 -15.34 5.36 -22.61
CA HIS A 362 -16.10 5.56 -23.86
C HIS A 362 -15.40 4.88 -25.06
N ASP A 363 -15.26 5.60 -26.19
CA ASP A 363 -14.61 5.10 -27.42
C ASP A 363 -13.07 5.28 -27.43
N TYR A 364 -12.48 5.76 -26.32
CA TYR A 364 -11.04 6.00 -26.21
C TYR A 364 -10.23 4.70 -26.16
N ASN A 365 -9.20 4.59 -26.99
CA ASN A 365 -8.33 3.42 -27.03
C ASN A 365 -6.89 3.78 -26.62
N PRO A 366 -6.48 3.55 -25.35
CA PRO A 366 -5.18 3.97 -24.83
C PRO A 366 -3.98 3.49 -25.67
N LYS A 367 -4.08 2.34 -26.33
CA LYS A 367 -3.00 1.80 -27.15
C LYS A 367 -2.87 2.52 -28.50
N LYS A 368 -3.99 2.96 -29.08
CA LYS A 368 -3.99 3.71 -30.36
C LYS A 368 -3.64 5.17 -30.13
N ASP A 369 -4.09 5.72 -29.00
CA ASP A 369 -3.94 7.13 -28.67
C ASP A 369 -2.64 7.44 -27.93
N ALA A 370 -1.82 6.42 -27.63
CA ALA A 370 -0.49 6.59 -27.06
C ALA A 370 0.43 7.29 -28.06
N ILE A 371 1.05 8.40 -27.62
CA ILE A 371 1.99 9.21 -28.43
C ILE A 371 3.32 9.46 -27.73
N LEU A 372 3.38 9.27 -26.39
CA LEU A 372 4.59 9.56 -25.63
C LEU A 372 5.57 8.41 -25.70
N ARG A 373 6.80 8.72 -26.09
CA ARG A 373 7.93 7.81 -26.05
C ARG A 373 8.48 7.70 -24.63
N PHE A 374 9.11 6.58 -24.33
CA PHE A 374 9.62 6.28 -22.99
C PHE A 374 10.69 7.27 -22.53
N GLY A 375 11.66 7.61 -23.38
CA GLY A 375 12.69 8.60 -23.08
C GLY A 375 12.13 10.00 -22.84
N THR A 376 11.17 10.42 -23.70
CA THR A 376 10.47 11.71 -23.50
C THR A 376 9.70 11.73 -22.19
N PHE A 377 8.97 10.66 -21.87
CA PHE A 377 8.25 10.56 -20.60
C PHE A 377 9.21 10.62 -19.40
N THR A 378 10.33 9.92 -19.49
CA THR A 378 11.35 9.91 -18.42
C THR A 378 11.89 11.32 -18.17
N MET A 379 12.17 12.10 -19.21
CA MET A 379 12.57 13.52 -19.11
C MET A 379 11.47 14.36 -18.46
N LEU A 380 10.22 14.24 -18.93
CA LEU A 380 9.09 14.96 -18.36
C LEU A 380 8.84 14.60 -16.89
N PHE A 381 9.07 13.34 -16.51
CA PHE A 381 8.93 12.88 -15.14
C PHE A 381 9.99 13.49 -14.21
N HIS A 382 11.24 13.55 -14.65
CA HIS A 382 12.29 14.27 -13.92
C HIS A 382 11.94 15.76 -13.75
N LYS A 383 11.53 16.40 -14.84
CA LYS A 383 11.13 17.81 -14.80
C LYS A 383 9.95 18.05 -13.87
N TRP A 384 8.94 17.20 -13.92
CA TRP A 384 7.77 17.32 -13.06
C TRP A 384 8.11 17.14 -11.58
N ILE A 385 8.95 16.16 -11.23
CA ILE A 385 9.40 15.97 -9.85
C ILE A 385 10.16 17.21 -9.36
N VAL A 386 11.15 17.66 -10.12
CA VAL A 386 12.12 18.65 -9.64
C VAL A 386 11.57 20.08 -9.73
N ASP A 387 10.96 20.44 -10.87
CA ASP A 387 10.51 21.80 -11.13
C ASP A 387 9.07 22.08 -10.70
N VAL A 388 8.24 21.04 -10.57
CA VAL A 388 6.83 21.20 -10.17
C VAL A 388 6.63 20.68 -8.76
N HIS A 389 6.72 19.37 -8.52
CA HIS A 389 6.37 18.79 -7.22
C HIS A 389 7.23 19.33 -6.08
N HIS A 390 8.55 19.38 -6.25
CA HIS A 390 9.45 19.85 -5.18
C HIS A 390 9.28 21.34 -4.88
N GLN A 391 8.85 22.14 -5.87
CA GLN A 391 8.72 23.60 -5.72
C GLN A 391 7.30 24.05 -5.36
N SER A 392 6.29 23.19 -5.52
CA SER A 392 4.90 23.54 -5.25
C SER A 392 4.55 23.39 -3.77
N ALA A 393 3.70 24.28 -3.27
CA ALA A 393 3.07 24.09 -1.97
C ALA A 393 2.05 22.93 -2.05
N ASP A 394 1.88 22.20 -0.94
CA ASP A 394 0.79 21.24 -0.84
C ASP A 394 -0.59 21.95 -0.92
N ALA A 395 -1.64 21.20 -1.24
CA ALA A 395 -3.00 21.75 -1.44
C ALA A 395 -3.55 22.56 -0.24
N ARG A 396 -2.96 22.37 0.95
CA ARG A 396 -3.34 23.10 2.18
C ARG A 396 -2.31 24.16 2.58
N PHE A 397 -1.33 24.45 1.73
CA PHE A 397 -0.24 25.42 1.96
C PHE A 397 0.55 25.18 3.26
N ARG A 398 0.72 23.92 3.67
CA ARG A 398 1.40 23.56 4.92
C ARG A 398 2.90 23.44 4.76
N TYR A 399 3.39 23.02 3.59
CA TYR A 399 4.78 22.77 3.31
C TYR A 399 5.10 22.93 1.81
N ILE A 400 6.39 23.17 1.52
CA ILE A 400 6.97 23.10 0.17
C ILE A 400 8.13 22.12 0.27
N PRO A 401 8.08 20.96 -0.43
CA PRO A 401 9.05 19.88 -0.27
C PRO A 401 10.52 20.34 -0.32
N TYR A 402 10.89 21.11 -1.31
CA TYR A 402 12.26 21.61 -1.46
C TYR A 402 12.71 22.49 -0.30
N LYS A 403 11.85 23.35 0.22
CA LYS A 403 12.18 24.22 1.37
C LYS A 403 12.34 23.43 2.65
N ASP A 404 11.46 22.44 2.88
CA ASP A 404 11.53 21.58 4.06
C ASP A 404 12.73 20.64 3.98
N TRP A 405 13.11 20.16 2.79
CA TRP A 405 14.36 19.44 2.59
C TRP A 405 15.57 20.28 3.02
N ASN A 406 15.69 21.50 2.51
CA ASN A 406 16.81 22.39 2.83
C ASN A 406 16.85 22.76 4.32
N LYS A 407 15.68 22.96 4.93
CA LYS A 407 15.57 23.19 6.37
C LYS A 407 16.05 21.98 7.19
N GLY A 408 15.60 20.77 6.86
CA GLY A 408 16.04 19.55 7.53
C GLY A 408 17.52 19.25 7.29
N PHE A 409 18.02 19.50 6.07
CA PHE A 409 19.44 19.38 5.72
C PHE A 409 20.32 20.37 6.52
N ALA A 410 19.85 21.59 6.72
CA ALA A 410 20.57 22.58 7.52
C ALA A 410 20.60 22.23 9.01
N LEU A 411 19.56 21.57 9.53
CA LEU A 411 19.50 21.11 10.92
C LEU A 411 20.48 19.94 11.17
N LEU A 412 20.40 18.91 10.37
CA LEU A 412 21.28 17.74 10.44
C LEU A 412 21.44 17.14 9.05
N PRO A 413 22.56 17.43 8.37
CA PRO A 413 22.79 16.89 7.04
C PRO A 413 22.94 15.36 7.09
N PRO A 414 22.31 14.61 6.17
CA PRO A 414 22.50 13.17 6.08
C PRO A 414 23.93 12.82 5.73
N ALA A 415 24.37 11.64 6.15
CA ALA A 415 25.69 11.14 5.82
C ALA A 415 25.86 11.08 4.29
N LYS A 416 26.83 11.82 3.76
CA LYS A 416 27.18 11.81 2.34
C LYS A 416 27.96 10.55 2.01
N LEU A 417 27.62 9.94 0.88
CA LEU A 417 28.42 8.85 0.33
C LEU A 417 29.71 9.42 -0.29
N THR A 418 30.85 8.87 0.11
CA THR A 418 32.10 9.08 -0.61
C THR A 418 32.10 8.33 -1.93
N GLN A 419 33.08 8.59 -2.83
CA GLN A 419 33.17 7.80 -4.08
C GLN A 419 33.38 6.31 -3.77
N GLN A 420 34.17 5.99 -2.75
CA GLN A 420 34.39 4.62 -2.30
C GLN A 420 33.09 3.96 -1.79
N ASP A 421 32.24 4.72 -1.07
CA ASP A 421 30.95 4.22 -0.60
C ASP A 421 29.99 4.02 -1.77
N THR A 422 30.05 4.87 -2.79
CA THR A 422 29.26 4.70 -4.02
C THR A 422 29.66 3.44 -4.77
N ASP A 423 30.95 3.18 -4.91
CA ASP A 423 31.48 1.96 -5.56
C ASP A 423 31.11 0.71 -4.74
N LYS A 424 31.21 0.79 -3.42
CA LYS A 424 30.75 -0.28 -2.51
C LYS A 424 29.26 -0.51 -2.61
N LEU A 425 28.46 0.56 -2.71
CA LEU A 425 27.02 0.47 -2.84
C LEU A 425 26.62 -0.35 -4.08
N ASP A 426 27.32 -0.16 -5.20
CA ASP A 426 27.07 -0.93 -6.42
C ASP A 426 27.35 -2.43 -6.24
N VAL A 427 28.33 -2.80 -5.44
CA VAL A 427 28.62 -4.18 -5.07
C VAL A 427 27.58 -4.72 -4.08
N VAL A 428 27.25 -3.93 -3.07
CA VAL A 428 26.31 -4.33 -2.01
C VAL A 428 24.92 -4.55 -2.58
N MET A 429 24.47 -3.71 -3.49
CA MET A 429 23.17 -3.81 -4.14
C MET A 429 23.08 -4.89 -5.22
N CYS A 430 24.15 -5.65 -5.48
CA CYS A 430 24.08 -6.82 -6.35
C CYS A 430 23.24 -7.94 -5.72
N MET A 431 22.68 -8.83 -6.56
CA MET A 431 21.91 -9.98 -6.11
C MET A 431 22.80 -10.98 -5.38
N ALA A 432 22.53 -11.25 -4.13
CA ALA A 432 23.24 -12.24 -3.33
C ALA A 432 22.71 -13.66 -3.59
N LYS A 433 23.61 -14.60 -3.92
CA LYS A 433 23.29 -16.03 -4.05
C LYS A 433 24.41 -16.88 -3.48
N GLU A 434 24.06 -18.02 -2.86
CA GLU A 434 25.04 -19.05 -2.56
C GLU A 434 25.31 -19.89 -3.80
N LYS A 435 26.59 -20.08 -4.14
CA LYS A 435 27.02 -20.93 -5.23
C LYS A 435 28.13 -21.86 -4.80
N THR A 436 28.27 -22.97 -5.51
CA THR A 436 29.31 -23.96 -5.24
C THR A 436 30.53 -23.64 -6.10
N LEU A 437 31.68 -23.40 -5.49
CA LEU A 437 32.96 -23.30 -6.17
C LEU A 437 33.46 -24.71 -6.54
N ARG A 438 33.57 -24.95 -7.82
CA ARG A 438 34.03 -26.24 -8.42
C ARG A 438 35.39 -26.09 -9.08
N LYS A 439 35.88 -27.20 -9.69
CA LYS A 439 37.17 -27.22 -10.43
C LYS A 439 37.22 -26.24 -11.62
N GLY A 440 36.07 -25.93 -12.22
CA GLY A 440 35.95 -24.94 -13.32
C GLY A 440 35.35 -23.60 -12.86
N GLY A 441 35.61 -23.20 -11.63
CA GLY A 441 35.08 -21.95 -11.09
C GLY A 441 33.65 -22.06 -10.60
N ILE A 442 32.89 -20.96 -10.72
CA ILE A 442 31.50 -20.80 -10.30
C ILE A 442 30.62 -20.76 -11.55
N LYS A 443 29.54 -21.55 -11.57
CA LYS A 443 28.54 -21.52 -12.64
C LYS A 443 27.28 -20.80 -12.19
N ASN A 444 26.84 -19.85 -13.00
CA ASN A 444 25.57 -19.17 -12.79
C ASN A 444 24.85 -18.98 -14.13
N LEU A 445 23.63 -19.52 -14.26
CA LEU A 445 22.80 -19.44 -15.48
C LEU A 445 23.62 -19.77 -16.76
N HIS A 446 24.33 -20.88 -16.75
CA HIS A 446 25.18 -21.34 -17.83
C HIS A 446 26.46 -20.51 -18.15
N ILE A 447 26.67 -19.39 -17.45
CA ILE A 447 27.91 -18.63 -17.53
C ILE A 447 28.87 -19.15 -16.45
N ASN A 448 30.14 -19.39 -16.84
CA ASN A 448 31.19 -19.80 -15.93
C ASN A 448 32.07 -18.61 -15.57
N TYR A 449 32.42 -18.49 -14.29
CA TYR A 449 33.26 -17.43 -13.74
C TYR A 449 34.47 -18.07 -13.04
N ASP A 450 35.67 -17.66 -13.40
CA ASP A 450 36.88 -18.12 -12.72
C ASP A 450 37.98 -17.05 -12.78
N SER A 451 38.92 -17.13 -11.82
CA SER A 451 40.13 -16.32 -11.79
C SER A 451 41.25 -17.09 -11.12
N ASP A 452 42.49 -16.62 -11.33
CA ASP A 452 43.65 -17.23 -10.68
C ASP A 452 43.56 -17.17 -9.17
N GLU A 453 43.08 -16.04 -8.63
CA GLU A 453 42.87 -15.86 -7.19
C GLU A 453 41.85 -16.85 -6.62
N LEU A 454 40.72 -17.07 -7.33
CA LEU A 454 39.69 -18.01 -6.93
C LEU A 454 40.21 -19.45 -6.98
N SER A 455 41.00 -19.79 -8.00
CA SER A 455 41.64 -21.06 -8.14
C SER A 455 42.69 -21.34 -7.05
N LEU A 456 43.50 -20.32 -6.67
CA LEU A 456 44.43 -20.39 -5.54
C LEU A 456 43.71 -20.57 -4.20
N TYR A 457 42.64 -19.78 -3.97
CA TYR A 457 41.81 -19.93 -2.79
C TYR A 457 41.29 -21.36 -2.65
N ARG A 458 40.74 -21.95 -3.72
CA ARG A 458 40.24 -23.32 -3.73
C ARG A 458 41.35 -24.30 -3.43
N LYS A 459 42.52 -24.18 -4.01
CA LYS A 459 43.67 -25.07 -3.74
C LYS A 459 44.07 -25.02 -2.26
N ARG A 460 44.04 -23.84 -1.64
CA ARG A 460 44.47 -23.67 -0.25
C ARG A 460 43.42 -24.16 0.74
N TYR A 461 42.14 -23.82 0.54
CA TYR A 461 41.08 -24.03 1.51
C TYR A 461 40.14 -25.22 1.21
N SER A 462 40.16 -25.76 -0.03
CA SER A 462 39.36 -26.93 -0.39
C SER A 462 39.99 -27.79 -1.45
N PRO A 463 41.05 -28.52 -1.15
CA PRO A 463 41.76 -29.32 -2.16
C PRO A 463 40.97 -30.51 -2.71
N LYS A 464 39.99 -31.04 -1.95
CA LYS A 464 39.24 -32.26 -2.30
C LYS A 464 37.71 -32.11 -2.33
N LYS A 465 37.16 -31.03 -1.85
CA LYS A 465 35.70 -30.80 -1.73
C LYS A 465 35.28 -29.51 -2.41
N SER A 466 34.05 -29.45 -2.88
CA SER A 466 33.43 -28.20 -3.29
C SER A 466 33.12 -27.35 -2.07
N ILE A 467 33.32 -26.02 -2.16
CA ILE A 467 32.99 -25.07 -1.11
C ILE A 467 31.77 -24.29 -1.55
N LYS A 468 30.83 -24.02 -0.66
CA LYS A 468 29.78 -23.01 -0.87
C LYS A 468 30.39 -21.63 -0.62
N VAL A 469 30.16 -20.70 -1.52
CA VAL A 469 30.63 -19.31 -1.43
C VAL A 469 29.44 -18.37 -1.70
N LYS A 470 29.45 -17.23 -1.02
CA LYS A 470 28.49 -16.15 -1.28
C LYS A 470 28.93 -15.41 -2.53
N VAL A 471 28.03 -15.27 -3.49
CA VAL A 471 28.28 -14.60 -4.78
C VAL A 471 27.31 -13.47 -4.93
N LYS A 472 27.83 -12.28 -5.26
CA LYS A 472 27.03 -11.12 -5.63
C LYS A 472 27.07 -10.95 -7.16
N ILE A 473 25.92 -10.97 -7.79
CA ILE A 473 25.72 -10.90 -9.23
C ILE A 473 25.17 -9.54 -9.57
N ASN A 474 25.83 -8.80 -10.45
CA ASN A 474 25.28 -7.56 -10.98
C ASN A 474 24.24 -7.89 -12.07
N PRO A 475 22.94 -7.57 -11.87
CA PRO A 475 21.94 -7.84 -12.89
C PRO A 475 22.11 -7.01 -14.18
N ASP A 476 22.88 -5.93 -14.13
CA ASP A 476 23.09 -5.04 -15.28
C ASP A 476 24.24 -5.47 -16.15
N ASP A 477 25.21 -6.21 -15.60
CA ASP A 477 26.41 -6.65 -16.30
C ASP A 477 26.86 -8.02 -15.79
N LEU A 478 26.66 -9.04 -16.59
CA LEU A 478 27.06 -10.43 -16.30
C LEU A 478 28.51 -10.74 -16.70
N SER A 479 29.31 -9.77 -17.10
CA SER A 479 30.72 -10.00 -17.45
C SER A 479 31.60 -10.38 -16.25
N TYR A 480 31.10 -10.16 -15.03
CA TYR A 480 31.79 -10.51 -13.78
C TYR A 480 30.81 -10.77 -12.64
N VAL A 481 31.31 -11.41 -11.61
CA VAL A 481 30.61 -11.57 -10.33
C VAL A 481 31.56 -11.20 -9.19
N TYR A 482 31.00 -10.83 -8.05
CA TYR A 482 31.78 -10.65 -6.82
C TYR A 482 31.61 -11.90 -5.96
N VAL A 483 32.72 -12.46 -5.49
CA VAL A 483 32.76 -13.67 -4.67
C VAL A 483 33.32 -13.31 -3.30
N PHE A 484 32.58 -13.60 -2.25
CA PHE A 484 33.05 -13.44 -0.90
C PHE A 484 33.91 -14.64 -0.50
N LEU A 485 35.13 -14.36 -0.07
CA LEU A 485 36.06 -15.37 0.39
C LEU A 485 36.12 -15.33 1.93
N ASP A 486 35.40 -16.26 2.57
CA ASP A 486 35.23 -16.28 4.03
C ASP A 486 36.55 -16.24 4.81
N ALA A 487 37.61 -16.92 4.29
CA ALA A 487 38.92 -16.94 4.94
C ALA A 487 39.74 -15.64 4.78
N LEU A 488 39.34 -14.77 3.89
CA LEU A 488 40.00 -13.49 3.59
C LEU A 488 39.11 -12.29 3.94
N GLU A 489 37.86 -12.53 4.32
CA GLU A 489 36.84 -11.54 4.74
C GLU A 489 36.63 -10.38 3.74
N HIS A 490 36.81 -10.63 2.45
CA HIS A 490 36.55 -9.62 1.41
C HIS A 490 35.98 -10.22 0.11
N TYR A 491 35.38 -9.35 -0.70
CA TYR A 491 34.90 -9.68 -2.04
C TYR A 491 36.01 -9.54 -3.07
N ILE A 492 36.16 -10.54 -3.94
CA ILE A 492 36.97 -10.46 -5.14
C ILE A 492 36.09 -10.36 -6.38
N LYS A 493 36.55 -9.61 -7.38
CA LYS A 493 35.87 -9.52 -8.69
C LYS A 493 36.36 -10.65 -9.59
N VAL A 494 35.45 -11.55 -9.98
CA VAL A 494 35.76 -12.71 -10.79
C VAL A 494 35.13 -12.55 -12.17
N PRO A 495 35.89 -12.48 -13.25
CA PRO A 495 35.38 -12.33 -14.61
C PRO A 495 34.71 -13.60 -15.09
N SER A 496 33.83 -13.47 -16.10
CA SER A 496 33.30 -14.60 -16.85
C SER A 496 34.37 -15.19 -17.73
N ILE A 497 34.35 -16.52 -17.89
CA ILE A 497 35.16 -17.22 -18.89
C ILE A 497 34.42 -17.09 -20.22
N ASP A 498 34.64 -15.99 -20.88
CA ASP A 498 33.98 -15.65 -22.14
C ASP A 498 35.00 -15.18 -23.17
N SER A 499 35.37 -16.09 -24.07
CA SER A 499 36.35 -15.82 -25.14
C SER A 499 35.80 -14.93 -26.25
N GLU A 500 34.47 -14.78 -26.35
CA GLU A 500 33.79 -14.12 -27.47
C GLU A 500 33.08 -12.81 -27.10
N GLY A 501 33.17 -12.38 -25.85
CA GLY A 501 32.58 -11.14 -25.40
C GLY A 501 31.05 -11.15 -25.29
N TYR A 502 30.42 -12.33 -25.22
CA TYR A 502 28.97 -12.44 -25.06
C TYR A 502 28.44 -11.76 -23.82
N THR A 503 29.18 -11.84 -22.72
CA THR A 503 28.75 -11.33 -21.40
C THR A 503 28.98 -9.84 -21.20
N MET A 504 29.76 -9.18 -22.05
CA MET A 504 30.08 -7.76 -21.93
C MET A 504 28.83 -6.87 -22.08
N GLY A 505 28.46 -6.15 -21.05
CA GLY A 505 27.27 -5.30 -21.01
C GLY A 505 25.96 -6.08 -21.18
N LEU A 506 25.99 -7.39 -20.91
CA LEU A 506 24.80 -8.23 -20.96
C LEU A 506 24.04 -8.16 -19.64
N SER A 507 22.81 -7.65 -19.67
CA SER A 507 21.95 -7.69 -18.49
C SER A 507 21.38 -9.09 -18.24
N LEU A 508 21.09 -9.41 -16.97
CA LEU A 508 20.48 -10.66 -16.54
C LEU A 508 19.17 -10.96 -17.30
N ILE A 509 18.38 -9.93 -17.56
CA ILE A 509 17.10 -10.05 -18.27
C ILE A 509 17.33 -10.45 -19.73
N ARG A 510 18.23 -9.73 -20.41
CA ARG A 510 18.61 -10.08 -21.79
C ARG A 510 19.12 -11.51 -21.87
N HIS A 511 19.96 -11.90 -20.91
CA HIS A 511 20.47 -13.28 -20.85
C HIS A 511 19.36 -14.31 -20.67
N LYS A 512 18.40 -14.07 -19.75
CA LYS A 512 17.24 -14.95 -19.56
C LYS A 512 16.39 -15.05 -20.85
N ILE A 513 16.18 -13.94 -21.56
CA ILE A 513 15.48 -13.93 -22.85
C ILE A 513 16.25 -14.77 -23.87
N HIS A 514 17.58 -14.60 -23.98
CA HIS A 514 18.41 -15.38 -24.90
C HIS A 514 18.36 -16.87 -24.55
N LEU A 515 18.40 -17.25 -23.29
CA LEU A 515 18.27 -18.64 -22.86
C LEU A 515 16.92 -19.24 -23.26
N LYS A 516 15.82 -18.49 -23.10
CA LYS A 516 14.48 -18.93 -23.50
C LYS A 516 14.42 -19.18 -25.01
N PHE A 517 14.88 -18.21 -25.82
CA PHE A 517 14.91 -18.38 -27.28
C PHE A 517 15.90 -19.45 -27.73
N HIS A 518 17.08 -19.54 -27.10
CA HIS A 518 18.07 -20.57 -27.40
C HIS A 518 17.49 -21.97 -27.18
N ARG A 519 16.72 -22.17 -26.10
CA ARG A 519 16.03 -23.44 -25.84
C ARG A 519 15.06 -23.81 -26.95
N ASP A 520 14.34 -22.83 -27.47
CA ASP A 520 13.31 -23.05 -28.49
C ASP A 520 13.89 -23.30 -29.90
N TYR A 521 15.06 -22.70 -30.21
CA TYR A 521 15.66 -22.71 -31.55
C TYR A 521 16.91 -23.60 -31.68
N ILE A 522 17.64 -23.84 -30.61
CA ILE A 522 18.91 -24.58 -30.68
C ILE A 522 18.88 -25.72 -29.67
N GLN A 523 18.48 -26.89 -30.15
CA GLN A 523 18.33 -28.11 -29.34
C GLN A 523 19.58 -28.45 -28.50
N GLY A 524 19.56 -28.14 -27.22
CA GLY A 524 20.27 -28.88 -26.18
C GLY A 524 21.75 -28.62 -25.95
N LYS A 525 22.44 -27.74 -26.68
CA LYS A 525 23.83 -27.37 -26.37
C LYS A 525 23.97 -25.89 -26.08
N VAL A 526 23.99 -25.55 -24.80
CA VAL A 526 24.21 -24.18 -24.36
C VAL A 526 25.72 -23.95 -24.27
N ASP A 527 26.29 -23.35 -25.30
CA ASP A 527 27.61 -22.76 -25.26
C ASP A 527 27.54 -21.22 -25.45
N LEU A 528 28.59 -20.53 -25.12
CA LEU A 528 28.62 -19.07 -25.23
C LEU A 528 28.53 -18.58 -26.67
N LEU A 529 29.08 -19.35 -27.62
CA LEU A 529 29.01 -19.05 -29.05
C LEU A 529 27.57 -19.14 -29.56
N GLY A 530 26.87 -20.24 -29.20
CA GLY A 530 25.45 -20.40 -29.53
C GLY A 530 24.58 -19.28 -29.00
N LEU A 531 24.82 -18.84 -27.75
CA LEU A 531 24.11 -17.73 -27.16
C LEU A 531 24.42 -16.38 -27.82
N ALA A 532 25.68 -16.14 -28.22
CA ALA A 532 26.05 -14.95 -28.98
C ALA A 532 25.34 -14.87 -30.34
N LYS A 533 25.30 -15.98 -31.08
CA LYS A 533 24.55 -16.08 -32.35
C LYS A 533 23.04 -15.92 -32.14
N ALA A 534 22.50 -16.53 -31.09
CA ALA A 534 21.09 -16.36 -30.74
C ALA A 534 20.74 -14.90 -30.43
N ARG A 535 21.61 -14.17 -29.70
CA ARG A 535 21.43 -12.75 -29.43
C ARG A 535 21.32 -11.92 -30.72
N GLN A 536 22.24 -12.13 -31.62
CA GLN A 536 22.26 -11.43 -32.90
C GLN A 536 21.00 -11.75 -33.73
N PHE A 537 20.66 -13.03 -33.86
CA PHE A 537 19.46 -13.46 -34.56
C PHE A 537 18.17 -12.92 -33.96
N ILE A 538 18.05 -12.92 -32.63
CA ILE A 538 16.87 -12.39 -31.95
C ILE A 538 16.73 -10.88 -32.16
N ASP A 539 17.84 -10.14 -31.98
CA ASP A 539 17.84 -8.70 -32.16
C ASP A 539 17.44 -8.31 -33.60
N GLU A 540 17.90 -9.07 -34.60
CA GLU A 540 17.53 -8.90 -36.00
C GLU A 540 16.09 -9.30 -36.28
N ARG A 541 15.63 -10.46 -35.79
CA ARG A 541 14.24 -10.92 -35.98
C ARG A 541 13.21 -10.00 -35.33
N VAL A 542 13.48 -9.57 -34.14
CA VAL A 542 12.57 -8.62 -33.43
C VAL A 542 12.48 -7.30 -34.18
N LYS A 543 13.61 -6.80 -34.71
CA LYS A 543 13.62 -5.60 -35.56
C LYS A 543 12.87 -5.81 -36.87
N GLU A 544 13.03 -6.99 -37.48
CA GLU A 544 12.36 -7.35 -38.74
C GLU A 544 10.85 -7.51 -38.57
N GLU A 545 10.40 -8.22 -37.52
CA GLU A 545 8.97 -8.35 -37.19
C GLU A 545 8.33 -6.99 -36.81
N ALA A 546 9.06 -6.15 -36.10
CA ALA A 546 8.60 -4.81 -35.79
C ALA A 546 8.49 -3.91 -37.02
N ARG A 547 9.43 -4.04 -38.01
CA ARG A 547 9.33 -3.36 -39.30
C ARG A 547 8.15 -3.87 -40.14
N GLN A 548 7.91 -5.19 -40.17
CA GLN A 548 6.78 -5.81 -40.88
C GLN A 548 5.44 -5.35 -40.29
N LEU A 549 5.35 -5.22 -38.97
CA LEU A 549 4.16 -4.72 -38.28
C LEU A 549 3.89 -3.23 -38.53
N LYS A 550 4.92 -2.40 -38.72
CA LYS A 550 4.76 -1.01 -39.20
C LYS A 550 4.08 -0.95 -40.57
N ASN A 551 4.44 -1.88 -41.46
CA ASN A 551 3.89 -1.95 -42.82
C ASN A 551 2.44 -2.49 -42.88
N VAL A 552 1.97 -3.19 -41.86
CA VAL A 552 0.63 -3.82 -41.83
C VAL A 552 -0.43 -2.95 -41.14
N GLY A 553 -0.08 -1.77 -40.63
CA GLY A 553 -1.04 -0.78 -40.08
C GLY A 553 -1.81 -1.20 -38.84
N SER A 554 -1.52 -2.36 -38.23
CA SER A 554 -2.22 -2.86 -37.05
C SER A 554 -1.31 -2.91 -35.82
N LYS A 555 -1.33 -1.86 -35.02
CA LYS A 555 -0.66 -1.77 -33.71
C LYS A 555 -1.15 -2.83 -32.69
N SER A 556 -2.13 -3.66 -33.05
CA SER A 556 -2.79 -4.57 -32.09
C SER A 556 -2.19 -5.98 -32.00
N LYS A 557 -1.23 -6.36 -32.87
CA LYS A 557 -0.71 -7.74 -32.94
C LYS A 557 0.70 -7.93 -32.37
N VAL A 558 1.24 -6.96 -31.64
CA VAL A 558 2.64 -7.01 -31.19
C VAL A 558 2.75 -7.72 -29.85
N THR A 559 2.80 -9.05 -29.87
CA THR A 559 3.08 -9.86 -28.67
C THR A 559 4.55 -9.83 -28.24
N GLY A 560 5.48 -9.53 -29.16
CA GLY A 560 6.92 -9.44 -28.88
C GLY A 560 7.38 -8.19 -28.11
N THR A 561 6.61 -7.10 -28.18
CA THR A 561 6.99 -5.82 -27.52
C THR A 561 7.03 -5.89 -25.99
N LYS A 562 6.25 -6.79 -25.36
CA LYS A 562 6.34 -6.98 -23.90
C LYS A 562 7.71 -7.56 -23.49
N ALA A 563 8.30 -8.43 -24.31
CA ALA A 563 9.63 -8.98 -24.05
C ALA A 563 10.73 -7.92 -24.25
N ILE A 564 10.59 -7.08 -25.29
CA ILE A 564 11.49 -5.94 -25.55
C ILE A 564 11.35 -4.91 -24.42
N ALA A 565 10.12 -4.55 -24.06
CA ALA A 565 9.86 -3.63 -22.97
C ALA A 565 10.47 -4.11 -21.64
N ARG A 566 10.39 -5.40 -21.35
CA ARG A 566 11.04 -5.99 -20.16
C ARG A 566 12.57 -5.93 -20.20
N ALA A 567 13.15 -5.92 -21.41
CA ALA A 567 14.60 -5.80 -21.59
C ALA A 567 15.13 -4.36 -21.54
N GLN A 568 14.27 -3.37 -21.78
CA GLN A 568 14.59 -1.94 -21.82
C GLN A 568 14.38 -1.23 -20.48
N GLY A 569 14.57 -1.92 -19.34
CA GLY A 569 14.57 -1.21 -18.06
C GLY A 569 15.51 0.01 -18.13
N VAL A 570 15.02 1.22 -17.84
CA VAL A 570 15.86 2.42 -17.85
C VAL A 570 16.78 2.38 -16.64
N ASP A 571 18.06 2.19 -16.90
CA ASP A 571 19.08 2.60 -15.97
C ASP A 571 19.31 4.11 -16.16
N ASN A 572 18.85 4.92 -15.21
CA ASN A 572 19.02 6.37 -15.22
C ASN A 572 20.49 6.82 -15.19
N THR A 573 21.44 5.90 -15.18
CA THR A 573 22.86 6.18 -15.17
C THR A 573 23.55 6.11 -16.53
N GLN A 574 22.92 5.52 -17.56
CA GLN A 574 23.52 5.44 -18.90
C GLN A 574 22.46 5.34 -20.01
N VAL A 575 22.27 6.39 -20.76
CA VAL A 575 21.69 6.33 -22.10
C VAL A 575 22.80 5.94 -23.07
N LYS A 576 22.88 4.66 -23.47
CA LYS A 576 23.78 4.24 -24.56
C LYS A 576 23.03 4.30 -25.88
N SER A 577 23.53 5.12 -26.81
CA SER A 577 23.10 5.09 -28.21
C SER A 577 23.40 3.74 -28.83
N ILE A 578 22.41 3.14 -29.49
CA ILE A 578 22.55 1.87 -30.20
C ILE A 578 23.31 2.14 -31.50
N ALA A 579 24.47 1.53 -31.65
CA ALA A 579 25.25 1.57 -32.88
C ALA A 579 24.52 0.84 -34.02
N THR A 580 24.45 1.44 -35.19
CA THR A 580 23.92 0.87 -36.45
C THR A 580 24.66 -0.38 -36.85
N ILE A 581 23.96 -1.49 -37.07
CA ILE A 581 24.50 -2.77 -37.47
C ILE A 581 24.46 -2.91 -39.02
N PRO A 582 25.53 -3.42 -39.68
CA PRO A 582 25.52 -3.64 -41.13
C PRO A 582 24.65 -4.85 -41.56
N GLU A 583 24.05 -4.75 -42.72
CA GLU A 583 23.18 -5.79 -43.32
C GLU A 583 23.92 -7.12 -43.55
N ALA A 584 23.38 -8.24 -43.07
CA ALA A 584 23.90 -9.58 -43.24
C ALA A 584 23.12 -10.40 -44.30
N LYS A 585 23.84 -11.19 -45.08
CA LYS A 585 23.33 -12.07 -46.15
C LYS A 585 22.57 -13.29 -45.57
N GLN A 586 21.51 -13.70 -46.28
CA GLN A 586 20.64 -14.82 -45.97
C GLN A 586 21.35 -16.18 -46.00
N ALA A 587 21.04 -17.05 -45.03
CA ALA A 587 21.43 -18.46 -44.99
C ALA A 587 20.17 -19.35 -44.98
N GLU A 588 20.22 -20.45 -45.78
CA GLU A 588 19.14 -21.40 -46.02
C GLU A 588 18.89 -22.37 -44.83
N PRO A 589 17.69 -22.93 -44.67
CA PRO A 589 17.34 -23.80 -43.53
C PRO A 589 17.61 -25.27 -43.80
N SER A 590 18.04 -26.03 -42.79
CA SER A 590 18.22 -27.49 -42.79
C SER A 590 17.20 -28.19 -41.86
N PRO A 591 16.81 -29.45 -42.15
CA PRO A 591 15.56 -30.05 -41.66
C PRO A 591 15.63 -30.70 -40.27
N ALA A 592 14.43 -30.81 -39.66
CA ALA A 592 14.18 -31.37 -38.34
C ALA A 592 14.21 -32.90 -38.28
N ASP A 593 14.60 -33.45 -37.15
CA ASP A 593 13.92 -34.47 -36.33
C ASP A 593 14.86 -35.16 -35.35
N THR A 594 14.60 -35.03 -34.09
CA THR A 594 14.64 -36.11 -33.08
C THR A 594 14.39 -35.54 -31.65
N LYS A 595 13.53 -36.19 -30.86
CA LYS A 595 13.16 -35.83 -29.51
C LYS A 595 14.29 -36.07 -28.49
N PRO A 596 14.60 -35.15 -27.59
CA PRO A 596 15.65 -35.32 -26.58
C PRO A 596 15.18 -36.03 -25.30
N LYS A 597 16.12 -36.73 -24.66
CA LYS A 597 16.02 -37.32 -23.32
C LYS A 597 16.02 -36.23 -22.26
N LYS A 598 15.22 -36.44 -21.22
CA LYS A 598 15.16 -35.58 -20.02
C LYS A 598 16.48 -35.68 -19.24
N ASP A 599 17.22 -34.60 -19.14
CA ASP A 599 18.22 -34.38 -18.11
C ASP A 599 17.59 -33.55 -16.97
N ASP A 600 17.83 -34.01 -15.74
CA ASP A 600 17.27 -33.48 -14.49
C ASP A 600 17.82 -32.08 -14.10
N ASP A 601 17.89 -31.14 -15.01
CA ASP A 601 18.00 -29.72 -14.65
C ASP A 601 16.57 -29.17 -14.50
N ASN A 602 16.17 -28.90 -13.28
CA ASN A 602 14.81 -28.49 -12.89
C ASN A 602 14.43 -27.14 -13.55
N TRP A 603 13.93 -27.19 -14.77
CA TRP A 603 13.51 -26.02 -15.57
C TRP A 603 12.17 -25.46 -15.14
N ASP A 604 11.40 -26.23 -14.35
CA ASP A 604 10.11 -25.78 -13.86
C ASP A 604 10.26 -24.66 -12.81
N ASP A 605 11.34 -24.70 -12.01
CA ASP A 605 11.70 -23.58 -11.12
C ASP A 605 12.10 -22.32 -11.89
N PHE A 606 12.64 -22.49 -13.11
CA PHE A 606 13.03 -21.38 -13.97
C PHE A 606 11.83 -20.71 -14.64
N VAL A 607 10.78 -21.49 -14.97
CA VAL A 607 9.54 -20.97 -15.58
C VAL A 607 8.70 -20.28 -14.53
N SER A 608 8.61 -20.81 -13.30
CA SER A 608 7.92 -20.16 -12.19
C SER A 608 8.56 -18.82 -11.81
N ASP A 609 9.90 -18.74 -11.85
CA ASP A 609 10.64 -17.49 -11.66
C ASP A 609 10.39 -16.45 -12.77
N LEU A 610 10.01 -16.90 -14.00
CA LEU A 610 9.66 -16.00 -15.10
C LEU A 610 8.19 -15.58 -15.11
N GLU A 611 7.30 -16.37 -14.53
CA GLU A 611 5.89 -16.03 -14.34
C GLU A 611 5.66 -15.18 -13.09
N ALA A 612 6.58 -15.24 -12.12
CA ALA A 612 6.58 -14.41 -10.91
C ALA A 612 7.26 -13.04 -11.07
N PHE A 613 7.79 -12.75 -12.28
CA PHE A 613 8.41 -11.46 -12.62
C PHE A 613 7.51 -10.69 -13.63
#